data_81afbf3ceb6ae2590c8d2f7818458087
#
_entry.id   81afbf3ceb6ae2590c8d2f7818458087
#
_cell.length_a   1.000
_cell.length_b   1.000
_cell.length_c   1.000
_cell.angle_alpha   90.00
_cell.angle_beta   90.00
_cell.angle_gamma   90.00
#
_symmetry.space_group_name_H-M   'P 1'
#
loop_
_entity.id
_entity.type
_entity.pdbx_description
1 polymer ?
#
loop_
_entity_poly.entity_id
_entity_poly.type
_entity_poly.pdbx_seq_one_letter_code
_entity_poly.pdbx_strand_id
1 'polypeptide(L)'
;MKNIIGFMVLMIMSLAVSGTTLSWEPPTTRVDGQTLDPATELAEYRLYCEGLDTVAIPAATSNGEYEVPKTNIFPGYGAYDCGLTAVDTEGLESTMSNMVVIPWEKTKPNAPTNLLIIN
;
A
#
# COMPACT_ATOMS: atom_id res chain seq x y z
N MET A 1 26.33 -7.66 19.21
CA MET A 1 26.04 -7.94 18.71
C MET A 1 25.35 -8.47 18.59
N LYS A 2 25.06 -8.10 18.71
CA LYS A 2 24.44 -8.38 18.31
C LYS A 2 23.89 -8.54 17.62
N ASN A 3 23.72 -8.15 17.42
CA ASN A 3 23.24 -8.26 16.48
C ASN A 3 22.88 -8.63 15.70
N ILE A 4 23.00 -8.29 15.63
CA ILE A 4 22.66 -8.57 14.64
C ILE A 4 22.12 -9.40 14.16
N ILE A 5 22.18 -9.38 14.37
CA ILE A 5 21.62 -10.18 13.71
C ILE A 5 20.73 -10.52 13.46
N GLY A 6 20.65 -10.03 13.74
CA GLY A 6 19.93 -10.27 13.11
C GLY A 6 19.32 -10.14 12.73
N PHE A 7 19.42 -9.60 12.43
CA PHE A 7 19.06 -9.54 11.51
C PHE A 7 18.71 -9.96 10.76
N MET A 8 19.03 -9.64 10.91
CA MET A 8 18.86 -10.04 9.83
C MET A 8 18.15 -10.77 9.55
N VAL A 9 17.98 -10.59 9.80
CA VAL A 9 17.33 -11.24 9.17
C VAL A 9 16.49 -11.32 8.91
N LEU A 10 16.25 -10.72 8.89
CA LEU A 10 15.54 -10.75 8.28
C LEU A 10 15.17 -10.86 7.51
N MET A 11 15.33 -10.55 7.29
CA MET A 11 15.08 -10.67 6.28
C MET A 11 14.66 -11.35 5.74
N ILE A 12 14.68 -11.24 5.73
CA ILE A 12 14.37 -11.92 5.01
C ILE A 12 13.33 -12.26 4.79
N MET A 13 12.92 -11.86 4.94
CA MET A 13 12.08 -12.10 4.60
C MET A 13 11.45 -11.91 3.92
N SER A 14 11.58 -11.44 3.73
CA SER A 14 11.19 -11.17 3.07
C SER A 14 10.78 -11.44 2.30
N LEU A 15 10.97 -11.38 2.24
CA LEU A 15 10.70 -11.71 1.44
C LEU A 15 9.86 -12.05 0.69
N ALA A 16 10.64 -11.88 0.49
CA ALA A 16 9.84 -12.62 -0.48
C ALA A 16 8.43 -12.09 -0.56
N VAL A 17 8.24 -11.05 0.08
CA VAL A 17 6.92 -10.45 0.15
C VAL A 17 6.58 -9.93 -1.22
N SER A 18 5.47 -10.41 -1.77
CA SER A 18 5.00 -9.97 -3.06
C SER A 18 4.10 -8.74 -2.96
N GLY A 19 3.82 -8.27 -1.76
CA GLY A 19 2.89 -7.18 -1.55
C GLY A 19 3.53 -5.82 -1.77
N THR A 20 2.68 -4.81 -1.93
CA THR A 20 3.08 -3.42 -1.97
C THR A 20 2.50 -2.74 -0.74
N THR A 21 3.34 -2.07 0.02
CA THR A 21 2.89 -1.33 1.20
C THR A 21 2.90 0.16 0.87
N LEU A 22 1.75 0.80 1.03
CA LEU A 22 1.65 2.25 0.90
C LEU A 22 1.99 2.87 2.23
N SER A 23 2.62 4.04 2.20
CA SER A 23 2.99 4.78 3.39
C SER A 23 2.67 6.24 3.16
N TRP A 24 2.14 6.90 4.17
CA TRP A 24 1.80 8.32 4.07
C TRP A 24 1.90 8.96 5.45
N GLU A 25 1.89 10.29 5.47
CA GLU A 25 1.86 11.04 6.71
C GLU A 25 0.42 11.49 6.97
N PRO A 26 -0.18 11.08 8.10
CA PRO A 26 -1.52 11.55 8.44
C PRO A 26 -1.54 13.07 8.53
N PRO A 27 -2.62 13.72 8.07
CA PRO A 27 -2.71 15.18 8.19
C PRO A 27 -2.84 15.59 9.66
N THR A 28 -2.19 16.70 10.00
CA THR A 28 -2.23 17.25 11.35
C THR A 28 -2.85 18.63 11.38
N THR A 29 -3.29 19.14 10.23
CA THR A 29 -3.97 20.44 10.15
C THR A 29 -5.11 20.32 9.15
N ARG A 30 -6.09 21.23 9.30
CA ARG A 30 -7.17 21.40 8.35
C ARG A 30 -6.78 22.46 7.34
N VAL A 31 -7.56 22.59 6.26
CA VAL A 31 -7.23 23.54 5.19
C VAL A 31 -7.20 25.00 5.68
N ASP A 32 -7.90 25.30 6.78
CA ASP A 32 -7.89 26.64 7.35
C ASP A 32 -6.78 26.83 8.39
N GLY A 33 -5.91 25.83 8.56
CA GLY A 33 -4.79 25.91 9.49
C GLY A 33 -5.10 25.44 10.91
N GLN A 34 -6.34 25.07 11.20
CA GLN A 34 -6.66 24.56 12.53
C GLN A 34 -6.03 23.17 12.73
N THR A 35 -5.71 22.88 13.97
CA THR A 35 -5.10 21.61 14.33
C THR A 35 -6.08 20.46 14.12
N LEU A 36 -5.57 19.36 13.58
CA LEU A 36 -6.32 18.11 13.43
C LEU A 36 -5.54 17.03 14.15
N ASP A 37 -6.22 16.31 15.05
CA ASP A 37 -5.60 15.17 15.73
C ASP A 37 -5.94 13.90 14.96
N PRO A 38 -4.98 13.33 14.24
CA PRO A 38 -5.30 12.15 13.43
C PRO A 38 -5.70 10.94 14.25
N ALA A 39 -5.31 10.87 15.53
CA ALA A 39 -5.66 9.73 16.38
C ALA A 39 -7.14 9.72 16.75
N THR A 40 -7.78 10.88 16.84
CA THR A 40 -9.15 10.96 17.32
C THR A 40 -10.12 11.58 16.30
N GLU A 41 -9.62 12.31 15.32
CA GLU A 41 -10.48 13.08 14.41
C GLU A 41 -10.54 12.50 13.00
N LEU A 42 -9.78 11.46 12.70
CA LEU A 42 -9.86 10.79 11.40
C LEU A 42 -10.62 9.49 11.54
N ALA A 43 -11.56 9.27 10.62
CA ALA A 43 -12.36 8.05 10.60
C ALA A 43 -11.72 7.01 9.68
N GLU A 44 -11.32 7.43 8.49
CA GLU A 44 -10.79 6.50 7.50
C GLU A 44 -9.98 7.24 6.46
N TYR A 45 -9.21 6.48 5.70
CA TYR A 45 -8.63 6.95 4.45
C TYR A 45 -9.36 6.23 3.32
N ARG A 46 -9.37 6.84 2.15
CA ARG A 46 -9.99 6.23 0.97
C ARG A 46 -8.95 6.13 -0.13
N LEU A 47 -8.76 4.91 -0.61
CA LEU A 47 -7.82 4.64 -1.69
C LEU A 47 -8.60 4.60 -2.99
N TYR A 48 -8.22 5.49 -3.91
CA TYR A 48 -8.84 5.60 -5.22
C TYR A 48 -7.84 5.13 -6.26
N CYS A 49 -8.18 4.06 -6.96
CA CYS A 49 -7.37 3.57 -8.07
C CYS A 49 -8.20 3.70 -9.33
N GLU A 50 -7.57 4.17 -10.39
CA GLU A 50 -8.27 4.51 -11.62
C GLU A 50 -9.06 3.31 -12.15
N GLY A 51 -10.34 3.52 -12.40
CA GLY A 51 -11.21 2.49 -12.95
C GLY A 51 -11.71 1.46 -11.95
N LEU A 52 -11.39 1.62 -10.66
CA LEU A 52 -11.74 0.63 -9.65
C LEU A 52 -12.60 1.25 -8.57
N ASP A 53 -13.23 0.39 -7.79
CA ASP A 53 -14.02 0.83 -6.64
C ASP A 53 -13.12 1.39 -5.56
N THR A 54 -13.65 2.37 -4.82
CA THR A 54 -12.92 2.99 -3.71
C THR A 54 -12.76 2.00 -2.57
N VAL A 55 -11.58 2.00 -1.95
CA VAL A 55 -11.29 1.13 -0.82
C VAL A 55 -11.20 1.98 0.43
N ALA A 56 -11.98 1.64 1.45
CA ALA A 56 -11.94 2.34 2.74
C ALA A 56 -10.91 1.67 3.65
N ILE A 57 -10.05 2.47 4.24
CA ILE A 57 -9.00 1.99 5.15
C ILE A 57 -9.25 2.65 6.50
N PRO A 58 -9.61 1.87 7.54
CA PRO A 58 -9.90 2.47 8.85
C PRO A 58 -8.66 3.19 9.41
N ALA A 59 -8.85 4.43 9.86
CA ALA A 59 -7.73 5.22 10.38
C ALA A 59 -7.17 4.61 11.66
N ALA A 60 -8.02 3.99 12.46
CA ALA A 60 -7.61 3.44 13.75
C ALA A 60 -6.57 2.34 13.64
N THR A 61 -6.51 1.64 12.51
CA THR A 61 -5.63 0.48 12.34
C THR A 61 -4.53 0.70 11.29
N SER A 62 -4.48 1.85 10.64
CA SER A 62 -3.57 2.03 9.51
C SER A 62 -2.23 2.64 9.89
N ASN A 63 -2.20 3.54 10.86
CA ASN A 63 -0.97 4.23 11.29
C ASN A 63 -0.16 4.79 10.13
N GLY A 64 -0.82 5.22 9.05
CA GLY A 64 -0.12 5.75 7.89
C GLY A 64 0.51 4.70 7.00
N GLU A 65 0.06 3.46 7.11
CA GLU A 65 0.55 2.37 6.27
C GLU A 65 -0.59 1.45 5.89
N TYR A 66 -0.48 0.86 4.71
CA TYR A 66 -1.50 -0.07 4.23
C TYR A 66 -0.86 -1.04 3.24
N GLU A 67 -0.95 -2.31 3.53
CA GLU A 67 -0.50 -3.34 2.61
C GLU A 67 -1.64 -3.64 1.63
N VAL A 68 -1.38 -3.41 0.34
CA VAL A 68 -2.41 -3.51 -0.69
C VAL A 68 -2.72 -4.97 -0.97
N PRO A 69 -3.96 -5.42 -0.72
CA PRO A 69 -4.35 -6.80 -1.05
C PRO A 69 -4.68 -6.88 -2.54
N LYS A 70 -3.65 -6.99 -3.36
CA LYS A 70 -3.77 -6.85 -4.80
C LYS A 70 -4.78 -7.81 -5.42
N THR A 71 -4.82 -9.05 -4.92
CA THR A 71 -5.75 -10.03 -5.47
C THR A 71 -7.20 -9.69 -5.18
N ASN A 72 -7.45 -8.89 -4.13
CA ASN A 72 -8.82 -8.52 -3.76
C ASN A 72 -9.27 -7.23 -4.43
N ILE A 73 -8.33 -6.36 -4.78
CA ILE A 73 -8.63 -5.02 -5.28
C ILE A 73 -8.54 -4.97 -6.79
N PHE A 74 -7.49 -5.57 -7.37
CA PHE A 74 -7.22 -5.44 -8.80
C PHE A 74 -7.81 -6.60 -9.56
N PRO A 75 -8.46 -6.31 -10.73
CA PRO A 75 -9.08 -7.38 -11.52
C PRO A 75 -8.07 -8.21 -12.28
N GLY A 76 -6.83 -7.76 -12.44
CA GLY A 76 -5.81 -8.48 -13.16
C GLY A 76 -4.47 -7.78 -13.05
N TYR A 77 -3.48 -8.34 -13.70
CA TYR A 77 -2.14 -7.77 -13.69
C TYR A 77 -2.10 -6.47 -14.46
N GLY A 78 -1.27 -5.55 -14.02
CA GLY A 78 -1.14 -4.26 -14.66
C GLY A 78 -0.53 -3.24 -13.71
N ALA A 79 -0.58 -1.97 -14.12
CA ALA A 79 -0.13 -0.86 -13.31
C ALA A 79 -1.33 0.04 -13.05
N TYR A 80 -1.54 0.42 -11.80
CA TYR A 80 -2.74 1.16 -11.40
C TYR A 80 -2.32 2.48 -10.74
N ASP A 81 -2.89 3.58 -11.26
CA ASP A 81 -2.67 4.90 -10.67
C ASP A 81 -3.61 5.07 -9.50
N CYS A 82 -3.06 5.31 -8.32
CA CYS A 82 -3.84 5.38 -7.10
C CYS A 82 -3.48 6.61 -6.29
N GLY A 83 -4.48 7.16 -5.62
CA GLY A 83 -4.30 8.28 -4.69
C GLY A 83 -5.10 8.03 -3.44
N LEU A 84 -4.88 8.87 -2.43
CA LEU A 84 -5.46 8.67 -1.11
C LEU A 84 -6.09 9.95 -0.63
N THR A 85 -7.24 9.84 0.05
CA THR A 85 -7.84 10.95 0.78
C THR A 85 -7.97 10.59 2.24
N ALA A 86 -8.17 11.60 3.08
CA ALA A 86 -8.47 11.41 4.50
C ALA A 86 -9.89 11.88 4.76
N VAL A 87 -10.63 11.13 5.57
CA VAL A 87 -12.01 11.46 5.91
C VAL A 87 -12.09 11.59 7.42
N ASP A 88 -12.62 12.73 7.90
CA ASP A 88 -12.71 12.94 9.34
C ASP A 88 -13.96 12.30 9.92
N THR A 89 -14.11 12.40 11.25
CA THR A 89 -15.21 11.76 11.95
C THR A 89 -16.57 12.41 11.64
N GLU A 90 -16.56 13.58 10.99
CA GLU A 90 -17.79 14.25 10.58
C GLU A 90 -18.13 13.96 9.11
N GLY A 91 -17.31 13.16 8.45
CA GLY A 91 -17.56 12.77 7.06
C GLY A 91 -16.96 13.72 6.02
N LEU A 92 -16.16 14.69 6.45
CA LEU A 92 -15.52 15.61 5.51
C LEU A 92 -14.27 14.95 4.93
N GLU A 93 -14.16 14.99 3.61
CA GLU A 93 -13.07 14.32 2.88
C GLU A 93 -12.10 15.33 2.32
N SER A 94 -10.82 15.06 2.45
CA SER A 94 -9.75 15.92 1.93
C SER A 94 -9.68 15.84 0.41
N THR A 95 -8.87 16.72 -0.17
CA THR A 95 -8.48 16.55 -1.57
C THR A 95 -7.55 15.36 -1.68
N MET A 96 -7.34 14.93 -2.93
CA MET A 96 -6.50 13.76 -3.22
C MET A 96 -5.03 14.05 -2.93
N SER A 97 -4.33 13.06 -2.40
CA SER A 97 -2.89 13.11 -2.28
C SER A 97 -2.23 13.07 -3.66
N ASN A 98 -0.89 13.09 -3.68
CA ASN A 98 -0.19 12.78 -4.91
C ASN A 98 -0.55 11.37 -5.36
N MET A 99 -0.45 11.13 -6.66
CA MET A 99 -0.75 9.81 -7.22
C MET A 99 0.51 8.96 -7.24
N VAL A 100 0.33 7.66 -7.03
CA VAL A 100 1.42 6.70 -7.15
C VAL A 100 0.94 5.58 -8.05
N VAL A 101 1.90 4.89 -8.68
CA VAL A 101 1.59 3.74 -9.51
C VAL A 101 1.84 2.48 -8.68
N ILE A 102 0.81 1.64 -8.58
CA ILE A 102 0.94 0.36 -7.90
C ILE A 102 1.03 -0.72 -8.97
N PRO A 103 2.21 -1.36 -9.11
CA PRO A 103 2.36 -2.41 -10.12
C PRO A 103 1.91 -3.76 -9.56
N TRP A 104 1.29 -4.56 -10.42
CA TRP A 104 1.00 -5.94 -10.09
C TRP A 104 1.34 -6.78 -11.30
N GLU A 105 2.52 -7.38 -11.29
CA GLU A 105 3.01 -8.11 -12.44
C GLU A 105 3.14 -9.58 -12.09
N LYS A 106 2.87 -10.39 -13.09
CA LYS A 106 3.01 -11.82 -12.95
C LYS A 106 4.49 -12.17 -13.01
N THR A 107 4.94 -12.95 -12.05
CA THR A 107 6.32 -13.41 -12.06
C THR A 107 6.50 -14.43 -13.16
N LYS A 108 7.52 -14.24 -13.99
CA LYS A 108 7.79 -15.19 -15.07
C LYS A 108 8.41 -16.45 -14.51
N PRO A 109 8.27 -17.57 -15.23
CA PRO A 109 8.86 -18.83 -14.75
C PRO A 109 10.37 -18.81 -14.84
N ASN A 110 10.97 -19.70 -14.10
CA ASN A 110 12.41 -19.94 -14.24
C ASN A 110 12.68 -20.60 -15.59
N ALA A 111 13.91 -20.46 -16.03
CA ALA A 111 14.32 -21.10 -17.29
C ALA A 111 14.30 -22.62 -17.13
N PRO A 112 13.98 -23.36 -18.22
CA PRO A 112 14.15 -24.80 -18.20
C PRO A 112 15.62 -25.17 -17.98
N THR A 113 15.85 -26.34 -17.42
CA THR A 113 17.22 -26.83 -17.17
C THR A 113 17.44 -28.14 -17.87
N ASN A 114 18.70 -28.54 -17.95
CA ASN A 114 19.10 -29.85 -18.47
C ASN A 114 18.66 -30.09 -19.92
N LEU A 115 18.77 -29.07 -20.75
CA LEU A 115 18.47 -29.20 -22.16
C LEU A 115 19.52 -30.08 -22.79
N LEU A 116 19.10 -31.16 -23.43
CA LEU A 116 20.00 -32.16 -24.03
C LEU A 116 19.56 -32.49 -25.44
N ILE A 117 20.50 -32.98 -26.23
CA ILE A 117 20.19 -33.58 -27.51
C ILE A 117 20.09 -35.09 -27.30
N ILE A 118 18.95 -35.65 -27.66
CA ILE A 118 18.72 -37.10 -27.58
C ILE A 118 18.75 -37.64 -28.99
N ASN A 119 19.70 -38.53 -29.27
CA ASN A 119 19.84 -39.13 -30.59
C ASN A 119 19.19 -40.50 -30.64
#